data_6d327e93b6a76ebe5f9ac0fbbc3ab3ae
#
_entry.id   6d327e93b6a76ebe5f9ac0fbbc3ab3ae
#
_cell.length_a   1.000
_cell.length_b   1.000
_cell.length_c   1.000
_cell.angle_alpha   90.00
_cell.angle_beta   90.00
_cell.angle_gamma   90.00
#
_symmetry.space_group_name_H-M   'P 1'
#
loop_
_entity.id
_entity.type
_entity.pdbx_description
1 polymer ?
#
loop_
_entity_poly.entity_id
_entity_poly.type
_entity_poly.pdbx_seq_one_letter_code
_entity_poly.pdbx_strand_id
1 'polypeptide(L)'
;MIIIKDIQYITDIEKLKVISDPLRIGILTTLGTEKKNSRQLAKLLKINRTKIHYHLNILEENNFIEVVDTDSINGIVQKYYLPTAQAFVPSPSIFNDLFNNTSVNFNVNKEDVKDFWNEIKILEKKFSSKNKNSVSISIISTAR
;
A
#
# COMPACT_ATOMS: atom_id res chain seq x y z
N MET A 1 19.10 6.11 -14.19
CA MET A 1 18.14 6.89 -13.37
C MET A 1 17.08 5.92 -12.86
N ILE A 2 16.94 5.82 -11.56
CA ILE A 2 15.92 4.96 -10.95
C ILE A 2 14.62 5.75 -10.96
N ILE A 3 13.60 5.24 -11.66
CA ILE A 3 12.28 5.85 -11.70
C ILE A 3 11.43 5.17 -10.62
N ILE A 4 11.27 5.82 -9.48
CA ILE A 4 10.31 5.42 -8.47
C ILE A 4 8.92 5.80 -8.98
N LYS A 5 7.99 4.84 -9.02
CA LYS A 5 6.59 5.11 -9.39
C LYS A 5 5.93 6.03 -8.36
N ASP A 6 5.05 6.90 -8.79
CA ASP A 6 4.28 7.72 -7.84
C ASP A 6 3.36 6.84 -6.98
N ILE A 7 2.60 5.96 -7.61
CA ILE A 7 1.67 5.05 -6.93
C ILE A 7 1.81 3.63 -7.50
N GLN A 8 1.81 2.65 -6.60
CA GLN A 8 1.65 1.23 -6.93
C GLN A 8 0.39 0.69 -6.28
N TYR A 9 -0.53 0.18 -7.11
CA TYR A 9 -1.74 -0.47 -6.60
C TYR A 9 -1.45 -1.91 -6.18
N ILE A 10 -1.96 -2.28 -5.01
CA ILE A 10 -1.90 -3.64 -4.48
C ILE A 10 -3.20 -4.33 -4.90
N THR A 11 -3.10 -5.33 -5.77
CA THR A 11 -4.24 -6.07 -6.33
C THR A 11 -4.40 -7.47 -5.73
N ASP A 12 -3.48 -7.85 -4.85
CA ASP A 12 -3.37 -9.18 -4.24
C ASP A 12 -3.46 -9.06 -2.72
N ILE A 13 -4.36 -9.83 -2.11
CA ILE A 13 -4.59 -9.83 -0.66
C ILE A 13 -3.33 -10.29 0.12
N GLU A 14 -2.54 -11.22 -0.42
CA GLU A 14 -1.32 -11.67 0.24
C GLU A 14 -0.26 -10.55 0.27
N LYS A 15 -0.12 -9.78 -0.79
CA LYS A 15 0.73 -8.58 -0.80
C LYS A 15 0.23 -7.51 0.16
N LEU A 16 -1.09 -7.34 0.29
CA LEU A 16 -1.66 -6.42 1.28
C LEU A 16 -1.30 -6.86 2.71
N LYS A 17 -1.37 -8.15 3.02
CA LYS A 17 -0.92 -8.69 4.31
C LYS A 17 0.57 -8.45 4.55
N VAL A 18 1.40 -8.62 3.52
CA VAL A 18 2.83 -8.33 3.60
C VAL A 18 3.08 -6.89 4.01
N ILE A 19 2.52 -5.91 3.31
CA ILE A 19 2.78 -4.49 3.58
C ILE A 19 2.11 -3.99 4.87
N SER A 20 1.10 -4.68 5.39
CA SER A 20 0.37 -4.27 6.59
C SER A 20 1.12 -4.55 7.90
N ASP A 21 2.26 -5.20 7.87
CA ASP A 21 3.11 -5.38 9.06
C ASP A 21 3.70 -4.04 9.52
N PRO A 22 3.55 -3.65 10.80
CA PRO A 22 4.00 -2.35 11.30
C PRO A 22 5.49 -2.09 11.09
N LEU A 23 6.34 -3.12 11.19
CA LEU A 23 7.79 -2.95 10.99
C LEU A 23 8.11 -2.74 9.50
N ARG A 24 7.43 -3.45 8.59
CA ARG A 24 7.60 -3.24 7.16
C ARG A 24 7.13 -1.85 6.71
N ILE A 25 6.02 -1.36 7.28
CA ILE A 25 5.59 0.04 7.10
C ILE A 25 6.68 0.99 7.60
N GLY A 26 7.23 0.74 8.79
CA GLY A 26 8.33 1.54 9.35
C GLY A 26 9.57 1.56 8.47
N ILE A 27 9.96 0.43 7.88
CA ILE A 27 11.09 0.34 6.94
C ILE A 27 10.81 1.19 5.68
N LEU A 28 9.65 1.03 5.05
CA LEU A 28 9.27 1.79 3.85
C LEU A 28 9.24 3.30 4.11
N THR A 29 8.66 3.71 5.23
CA THR A 29 8.62 5.12 5.66
C THR A 29 10.01 5.68 5.92
N THR A 30 10.89 4.88 6.55
CA THR A 30 12.27 5.30 6.85
C THR A 30 13.14 5.38 5.61
N LEU A 31 12.91 4.51 4.62
CA LEU A 31 13.57 4.60 3.32
C LEU A 31 13.19 5.90 2.61
N GLY A 32 11.89 6.19 2.52
CA GLY A 32 11.40 7.39 1.84
C GLY A 32 11.97 7.50 0.42
N THR A 33 12.66 8.61 0.13
CA THR A 33 13.32 8.87 -1.16
C THR A 33 14.85 8.67 -1.12
N GLU A 34 15.39 8.26 0.02
CA GLU A 34 16.84 8.10 0.22
C GLU A 34 17.22 6.63 0.37
N LYS A 35 18.17 6.17 -0.45
CA LYS A 35 18.68 4.80 -0.33
C LYS A 35 19.33 4.57 1.03
N LYS A 36 19.02 3.45 1.67
CA LYS A 36 19.60 3.04 2.94
C LYS A 36 19.92 1.55 2.94
N ASN A 37 20.97 1.18 3.66
CA ASN A 37 21.33 -0.21 3.88
C ASN A 37 20.71 -0.75 5.20
N SER A 38 20.83 -2.07 5.40
CA SER A 38 20.28 -2.74 6.60
C SER A 38 20.83 -2.21 7.93
N ARG A 39 22.11 -1.79 7.96
CA ARG A 39 22.73 -1.23 9.15
C ARG A 39 22.15 0.13 9.52
N GLN A 40 21.94 1.00 8.53
CA GLN A 40 21.32 2.32 8.73
C GLN A 40 19.88 2.18 9.22
N LEU A 41 19.08 1.30 8.58
CA LEU A 41 17.71 1.00 8.98
C LEU A 41 17.63 0.45 10.41
N ALA A 42 18.49 -0.50 10.75
CA ALA A 42 18.56 -1.08 12.11
C ALA A 42 18.82 0.00 13.17
N LYS A 43 19.74 0.94 12.88
CA LYS A 43 20.06 2.05 13.77
C LYS A 43 18.90 3.03 13.92
N LEU A 44 18.28 3.44 12.79
CA LEU A 44 17.20 4.42 12.79
C LEU A 44 15.92 3.89 13.46
N LEU A 45 15.58 2.62 13.21
CA LEU A 45 14.40 1.98 13.78
C LEU A 45 14.67 1.37 15.17
N LYS A 46 15.92 1.39 15.64
CA LYS A 46 16.37 0.76 16.92
C LYS A 46 15.99 -0.73 17.01
N ILE A 47 16.18 -1.45 15.92
CA ILE A 47 15.82 -2.86 15.78
C ILE A 47 17.06 -3.67 15.41
N ASN A 48 17.10 -4.93 15.86
CA ASN A 48 18.14 -5.86 15.54
C ASN A 48 18.32 -6.03 14.02
N ARG A 49 19.57 -6.01 13.55
CA ARG A 49 19.93 -6.11 12.13
C ARG A 49 19.40 -7.41 11.48
N THR A 50 19.43 -8.52 12.20
CA THR A 50 18.92 -9.81 11.71
C THR A 50 17.41 -9.71 11.40
N LYS A 51 16.66 -9.07 12.30
CA LYS A 51 15.22 -8.83 12.08
C LYS A 51 14.97 -7.88 10.89
N ILE A 52 15.77 -6.84 10.74
CA ILE A 52 15.71 -5.96 9.56
C ILE A 52 15.96 -6.74 8.27
N HIS A 53 16.99 -7.59 8.21
CA HIS A 53 17.27 -8.43 7.03
C HIS A 53 16.11 -9.34 6.66
N TYR A 54 15.47 -9.98 7.64
CA TYR A 54 14.29 -10.80 7.41
C TYR A 54 13.17 -10.00 6.73
N HIS A 55 12.85 -8.81 7.23
CA HIS A 55 11.78 -7.98 6.65
C HIS A 55 12.17 -7.35 5.31
N LEU A 56 13.45 -7.00 5.09
CA LEU A 56 13.94 -6.54 3.80
C LEU A 56 13.79 -7.62 2.72
N ASN A 57 14.12 -8.88 3.03
CA ASN A 57 13.95 -9.99 2.08
C ASN A 57 12.48 -10.14 1.68
N ILE A 58 11.56 -10.12 2.65
CA ILE A 58 10.11 -10.21 2.36
C ILE A 58 9.64 -9.04 1.49
N LEU A 59 10.09 -7.82 1.77
CA LEU A 59 9.72 -6.65 0.97
C LEU A 59 10.30 -6.71 -0.45
N GLU A 60 11.56 -7.18 -0.60
CA GLU A 60 12.23 -7.36 -1.89
C GLU A 60 11.53 -8.44 -2.73
N GLU A 61 11.24 -9.61 -2.15
CA GLU A 61 10.53 -10.73 -2.81
C GLU A 61 9.13 -10.36 -3.30
N ASN A 62 8.47 -9.42 -2.61
CA ASN A 62 7.14 -8.93 -2.96
C ASN A 62 7.15 -7.65 -3.80
N ASN A 63 8.32 -7.19 -4.25
CA ASN A 63 8.51 -6.00 -5.08
C ASN A 63 8.02 -4.68 -4.44
N PHE A 64 8.15 -4.54 -3.14
CA PHE A 64 7.92 -3.27 -2.43
C PHE A 64 9.19 -2.43 -2.31
N ILE A 65 10.35 -3.07 -2.34
CA ILE A 65 11.67 -2.42 -2.39
C ILE A 65 12.51 -3.08 -3.47
N GLU A 66 13.54 -2.36 -3.92
CA GLU A 66 14.55 -2.86 -4.83
C GLU A 66 15.95 -2.47 -4.37
N VAL A 67 16.95 -3.27 -4.76
CA VAL A 67 18.35 -2.96 -4.55
C VAL A 67 18.78 -1.97 -5.63
N VAL A 68 19.17 -0.78 -5.22
CA VAL A 68 19.54 0.32 -6.14
C VAL A 68 21.03 0.57 -6.17
N ASP A 69 21.77 0.03 -5.20
CA ASP A 69 23.21 0.18 -5.11
C ASP A 69 23.82 -0.91 -4.22
N THR A 70 25.08 -1.19 -4.43
CA THR A 70 25.87 -2.13 -3.61
C THR A 70 27.23 -1.55 -3.31
N ASP A 71 27.73 -1.80 -2.11
CA ASP A 71 29.09 -1.46 -1.67
C ASP A 71 29.73 -2.66 -1.02
N SER A 72 31.07 -2.70 -1.00
CA SER A 72 31.81 -3.77 -0.34
C SER A 72 32.71 -3.19 0.75
N ILE A 73 32.40 -3.54 1.98
CA ILE A 73 33.20 -3.15 3.16
C ILE A 73 33.83 -4.39 3.78
N ASN A 74 35.15 -4.48 3.77
CA ASN A 74 35.89 -5.63 4.27
C ASN A 74 35.46 -6.98 3.68
N GLY A 75 35.19 -7.02 2.36
CA GLY A 75 34.73 -8.20 1.65
C GLY A 75 33.26 -8.58 1.87
N ILE A 76 32.50 -7.79 2.63
CA ILE A 76 31.07 -8.00 2.86
C ILE A 76 30.27 -7.04 1.96
N VAL A 77 29.47 -7.60 1.08
CA VAL A 77 28.57 -6.81 0.21
C VAL A 77 27.46 -6.20 1.04
N GLN A 78 27.28 -4.89 0.94
CA GLN A 78 26.17 -4.14 1.50
C GLN A 78 25.22 -3.71 0.39
N LYS A 79 23.95 -4.08 0.51
CA LYS A 79 22.89 -3.66 -0.41
C LYS A 79 22.21 -2.39 0.10
N TYR A 80 21.95 -1.46 -0.80
CA TYR A 80 21.13 -0.26 -0.53
C TYR A 80 19.80 -0.38 -1.24
N TYR A 81 18.76 -0.03 -0.54
CA TYR A 81 17.37 -0.23 -0.95
C TYR A 81 16.64 1.09 -1.14
N LEU A 82 15.70 1.11 -2.07
CA LEU A 82 14.65 2.13 -2.19
C LEU A 82 13.28 1.45 -2.34
N PRO A 83 12.19 2.12 -1.95
CA PRO A 83 10.85 1.68 -2.29
C PRO A 83 10.62 1.72 -3.81
N THR A 84 9.85 0.79 -4.34
CA THR A 84 9.49 0.74 -5.77
C THR A 84 8.44 1.77 -6.15
N ALA A 85 7.75 2.37 -5.16
CA ALA A 85 6.78 3.44 -5.34
C ALA A 85 6.80 4.41 -4.14
N GLN A 86 6.33 5.63 -4.35
CA GLN A 86 6.17 6.61 -3.28
C GLN A 86 4.96 6.30 -2.39
N ALA A 87 3.93 5.70 -2.97
CA ALA A 87 2.75 5.25 -2.24
C ALA A 87 2.29 3.87 -2.71
N PHE A 88 1.85 3.05 -1.77
CA PHE A 88 1.23 1.75 -2.01
C PHE A 88 -0.23 1.83 -1.59
N VAL A 89 -1.14 1.58 -2.54
CA VAL A 89 -2.59 1.77 -2.34
C VAL A 89 -3.32 0.47 -2.66
N PRO A 90 -4.14 -0.06 -1.72
CA PRO A 90 -4.98 -1.20 -2.01
C PRO A 90 -5.92 -0.91 -3.18
N SER A 91 -5.94 -1.78 -4.18
CA SER A 91 -6.91 -1.67 -5.27
C SER A 91 -8.31 -2.05 -4.77
N PRO A 92 -9.36 -1.34 -5.19
CA PRO A 92 -10.74 -1.75 -4.88
C PRO A 92 -11.06 -3.19 -5.31
N SER A 93 -10.37 -3.73 -6.32
CA SER A 93 -10.54 -5.12 -6.77
C SER A 93 -10.27 -6.17 -5.69
N ILE A 94 -9.39 -5.88 -4.71
CA ILE A 94 -9.15 -6.79 -3.58
C ILE A 94 -10.43 -7.07 -2.80
N PHE A 95 -11.28 -6.05 -2.63
CA PHE A 95 -12.51 -6.18 -1.87
C PHE A 95 -13.58 -6.98 -2.61
N ASN A 96 -13.53 -7.05 -3.94
CA ASN A 96 -14.44 -7.86 -4.74
C ASN A 96 -14.26 -9.36 -4.43
N ASP A 97 -13.01 -9.81 -4.38
CA ASP A 97 -12.69 -11.21 -4.12
C ASP A 97 -13.03 -11.61 -2.66
N LEU A 98 -12.87 -10.66 -1.72
CA LEU A 98 -13.15 -10.90 -0.31
C LEU A 98 -14.64 -10.98 0.02
N PHE A 99 -15.48 -10.24 -0.70
CA PHE A 99 -16.88 -10.05 -0.33
C PHE A 99 -17.88 -10.53 -1.39
N ASN A 100 -17.41 -11.17 -2.48
CA ASN A 100 -18.24 -11.51 -3.64
C ASN A 100 -19.02 -10.30 -4.16
N ASN A 101 -18.44 -9.11 -4.07
CA ASN A 101 -19.09 -7.86 -4.40
C ASN A 101 -18.83 -7.45 -5.84
N THR A 102 -19.86 -6.94 -6.50
CA THR A 102 -19.73 -6.24 -7.78
C THR A 102 -19.16 -4.85 -7.50
N SER A 103 -17.96 -4.54 -8.01
CA SER A 103 -17.47 -3.17 -7.99
C SER A 103 -17.94 -2.42 -9.24
N VAL A 104 -18.36 -1.19 -9.03
CA VAL A 104 -18.69 -0.28 -10.12
C VAL A 104 -17.76 0.93 -9.99
N ASN A 105 -17.02 1.23 -11.06
CA ASN A 105 -16.18 2.41 -11.11
C ASN A 105 -16.91 3.53 -11.84
N PHE A 106 -16.99 4.68 -11.20
CA PHE A 106 -17.55 5.89 -11.77
C PHE A 106 -16.45 6.92 -12.01
N ASN A 107 -16.43 7.50 -13.21
CA ASN A 107 -15.66 8.70 -13.47
C ASN A 107 -16.61 9.89 -13.37
N VAL A 108 -16.46 10.70 -12.33
CA VAL A 108 -17.29 11.86 -12.05
C VAL A 108 -16.42 13.11 -12.19
N ASN A 109 -16.91 14.13 -12.92
CA ASN A 109 -16.20 15.41 -13.00
C ASN A 109 -16.14 16.07 -11.62
N LYS A 110 -15.08 16.83 -11.36
CA LYS A 110 -14.87 17.48 -10.04
C LYS A 110 -16.05 18.37 -9.62
N GLU A 111 -16.65 19.06 -10.57
CA GLU A 111 -17.81 19.92 -10.37
C GLU A 111 -19.09 19.17 -9.98
N ASP A 112 -19.23 17.91 -10.45
CA ASP A 112 -20.42 17.07 -10.23
C ASP A 112 -20.31 16.20 -8.96
N VAL A 113 -19.16 16.15 -8.29
CA VAL A 113 -18.92 15.27 -7.13
C VAL A 113 -19.92 15.52 -6.00
N LYS A 114 -20.28 16.80 -5.75
CA LYS A 114 -21.22 17.15 -4.69
C LYS A 114 -22.63 16.62 -5.00
N ASP A 115 -23.07 16.75 -6.23
CA ASP A 115 -24.40 16.29 -6.68
C ASP A 115 -24.45 14.77 -6.71
N PHE A 116 -23.38 14.11 -7.17
CA PHE A 116 -23.23 12.65 -7.08
C PHE A 116 -23.42 12.14 -5.64
N TRP A 117 -22.76 12.76 -4.66
CA TRP A 117 -22.91 12.36 -3.25
C TRP A 117 -24.31 12.64 -2.69
N ASN A 118 -25.00 13.68 -3.16
CA ASN A 118 -26.38 13.95 -2.78
C ASN A 118 -27.32 12.84 -3.28
N GLU A 119 -27.15 12.40 -4.52
CA GLU A 119 -27.92 11.27 -5.09
C GLU A 119 -27.65 9.96 -4.31
N ILE A 120 -26.40 9.68 -3.97
CA ILE A 120 -26.05 8.51 -3.13
C ILE A 120 -26.76 8.55 -1.77
N LYS A 121 -26.85 9.72 -1.12
CA LYS A 121 -27.59 9.88 0.14
C LYS A 121 -29.09 9.64 0.00
N ILE A 122 -29.68 10.03 -1.13
CA ILE A 122 -31.09 9.76 -1.43
C ILE A 122 -31.31 8.25 -1.56
N LEU A 123 -30.43 7.55 -2.29
CA LEU A 123 -30.46 6.10 -2.44
C LEU A 123 -30.27 5.38 -1.09
N GLU A 124 -29.33 5.86 -0.27
CA GLU A 124 -29.11 5.33 1.08
C GLU A 124 -30.40 5.36 1.90
N LYS A 125 -31.08 6.51 1.96
CA LYS A 125 -32.35 6.64 2.70
C LYS A 125 -33.44 5.71 2.15
N LYS A 126 -33.51 5.56 0.82
CA LYS A 126 -34.52 4.72 0.15
C LYS A 126 -34.34 3.23 0.44
N PHE A 127 -33.09 2.76 0.49
CA PHE A 127 -32.75 1.34 0.63
C PHE A 127 -32.20 0.96 2.01
N SER A 128 -32.08 1.92 2.94
CA SER A 128 -31.61 1.63 4.29
C SER A 128 -32.53 0.67 4.99
N SER A 129 -31.95 -0.41 5.51
CA SER A 129 -32.65 -1.44 6.28
C SER A 129 -31.93 -1.74 7.59
N LYS A 130 -32.67 -1.89 8.67
CA LYS A 130 -32.16 -2.32 9.98
C LYS A 130 -32.33 -3.83 10.22
N ASN A 131 -32.65 -4.59 9.18
CA ASN A 131 -32.87 -6.03 9.29
C ASN A 131 -31.54 -6.78 9.46
N LYS A 132 -31.54 -7.90 10.23
CA LYS A 132 -30.38 -8.76 10.44
C LYS A 132 -29.80 -9.38 9.15
N ASN A 133 -30.60 -9.43 8.09
CA ASN A 133 -30.22 -9.94 6.77
C ASN A 133 -29.79 -8.82 5.80
N SER A 134 -29.51 -7.61 6.29
CA SER A 134 -29.05 -6.51 5.46
C SER A 134 -27.57 -6.68 5.09
N VAL A 135 -27.24 -6.29 3.83
CA VAL A 135 -25.87 -6.21 3.32
C VAL A 135 -25.40 -4.78 3.45
N SER A 136 -24.20 -4.56 3.95
CA SER A 136 -23.59 -3.23 4.00
C SER A 136 -22.91 -2.93 2.67
N ILE A 137 -23.24 -1.78 2.08
CA ILE A 137 -22.60 -1.28 0.85
C ILE A 137 -21.78 -0.05 1.22
N SER A 138 -20.50 -0.08 0.89
CA SER A 138 -19.60 1.04 1.13
C SER A 138 -19.08 1.60 -0.19
N ILE A 139 -19.15 2.93 -0.35
CA ILE A 139 -18.62 3.64 -1.51
C ILE A 139 -17.43 4.48 -1.06
N ILE A 140 -16.28 4.22 -1.68
CA ILE A 140 -15.03 4.92 -1.37
C ILE A 140 -14.63 5.75 -2.59
N SER A 141 -14.44 7.05 -2.41
CA SER A 141 -13.92 7.93 -3.45
C SER A 141 -12.41 8.13 -3.27
N THR A 142 -11.69 8.03 -4.36
CA THR A 142 -10.27 8.38 -4.42
C THR A 142 -10.10 9.58 -5.34
N ALA A 143 -9.47 10.64 -4.84
CA ALA A 143 -9.07 11.75 -5.70
C ALA A 143 -7.88 11.32 -6.56
N ARG A 144 -7.94 11.62 -7.86
CA ARG A 144 -6.81 11.52 -8.79
C ARG A 144 -6.16 12.88 -8.96
#